data_eab169ec79c1bd0e018289cd93f2b8b0
#
_entry.id   eab169ec79c1bd0e018289cd93f2b8b0
#
_cell.length_a   1.000
_cell.length_b   1.000
_cell.length_c   1.000
_cell.angle_alpha   90.00
_cell.angle_beta   90.00
_cell.angle_gamma   90.00
#
_symmetry.space_group_name_H-M   'P 1'
#
loop_
_entity.id
_entity.type
_entity.pdbx_description
1 polymer ?
#
loop_
_entity_poly.entity_id
_entity_poly.type
_entity_poly.pdbx_seq_one_letter_code
_entity_poly.pdbx_strand_id
1 'polypeptide(L)'
;SKRTWHKIDESAGIYDYYNAYDNVDVYRGAASFVSDKVMNIHLNDGSGIVEITAPTIILGTGGYSNVPNVPGLQESGFLTSESLFGDKFPKQPYKSLAVLGAGPIGVEFAHVFDSAGTKVTILQHNVRLVPKEDADISEHLLNNYRERGINVLLNQDTVEIRQEDGLKVVVTKDRTTGEITETKVEEILVAAGIRPAV
;
A
#
# COMPACT_ATOMS: atom_id res chain seq x y z
N SER A 1 -13.88 1.20 9.99
CA SER A 1 -15.16 1.63 10.59
C SER A 1 -16.33 1.06 9.79
N LYS A 2 -17.56 1.09 10.34
CA LYS A 2 -18.77 0.63 9.61
C LYS A 2 -18.95 1.36 8.27
N ARG A 3 -18.63 2.65 8.21
CA ARG A 3 -18.72 3.47 6.99
C ARG A 3 -17.74 3.03 5.90
N THR A 4 -16.53 2.60 6.27
CA THR A 4 -15.52 2.11 5.32
C THR A 4 -15.98 0.82 4.67
N TRP A 5 -16.47 -0.14 5.46
CA TRP A 5 -16.98 -1.42 4.95
C TRP A 5 -18.22 -1.23 4.08
N HIS A 6 -19.11 -0.33 4.45
CA HIS A 6 -20.28 0.01 3.61
C HIS A 6 -19.85 0.51 2.21
N LYS A 7 -18.82 1.34 2.13
CA LYS A 7 -18.29 1.81 0.83
C LYS A 7 -17.64 0.70 0.01
N ILE A 8 -16.95 -0.24 0.65
CA ILE A 8 -16.39 -1.41 -0.02
C ILE A 8 -17.50 -2.30 -0.57
N ASP A 9 -18.55 -2.54 0.21
CA ASP A 9 -19.71 -3.33 -0.20
C ASP A 9 -20.48 -2.67 -1.36
N GLU A 10 -20.68 -1.35 -1.34
CA GLU A 10 -21.27 -0.60 -2.46
C GLU A 10 -20.44 -0.76 -3.75
N SER A 11 -19.11 -0.77 -3.65
CA SER A 11 -18.23 -0.94 -4.80
C SER A 11 -18.29 -2.36 -5.38
N ALA A 12 -18.66 -3.35 -4.60
CA ALA A 12 -18.81 -4.74 -5.07
C ALA A 12 -19.97 -4.91 -6.07
N GLY A 13 -20.98 -4.00 -6.04
CA GLY A 13 -22.11 -3.98 -6.98
C GLY A 13 -21.81 -3.44 -8.38
N ILE A 14 -20.55 -3.02 -8.66
CA ILE A 14 -20.19 -2.40 -9.93
C ILE A 14 -20.38 -3.35 -11.14
N TYR A 15 -20.23 -4.64 -10.93
CA TYR A 15 -20.43 -5.65 -11.98
C TYR A 15 -21.90 -5.73 -12.41
N ASP A 16 -22.84 -5.73 -11.44
CA ASP A 16 -24.27 -5.76 -11.71
C ASP A 16 -24.71 -4.47 -12.41
N TYR A 17 -24.09 -3.35 -12.04
CA TYR A 17 -24.30 -2.07 -12.71
C TYR A 17 -23.93 -2.13 -14.20
N TYR A 18 -22.75 -2.65 -14.53
CA TYR A 18 -22.31 -2.76 -15.93
C TYR A 18 -23.08 -3.82 -16.72
N ASN A 19 -23.47 -4.94 -16.11
CA ASN A 19 -24.30 -5.97 -16.75
C ASN A 19 -25.72 -5.47 -17.13
N ALA A 20 -26.16 -4.34 -16.59
CA ALA A 20 -27.45 -3.74 -16.95
C ALA A 20 -27.45 -2.97 -18.29
N TYR A 21 -26.28 -2.83 -18.93
CA TYR A 21 -26.16 -2.13 -20.22
C TYR A 21 -26.11 -3.12 -21.37
N ASP A 22 -26.99 -2.97 -22.36
CA ASP A 22 -27.11 -3.84 -23.55
C ASP A 22 -25.85 -3.87 -24.45
N ASN A 23 -24.97 -2.88 -24.31
CA ASN A 23 -23.75 -2.72 -25.10
C ASN A 23 -22.46 -3.03 -24.31
N VAL A 24 -22.57 -3.66 -23.15
CA VAL A 24 -21.44 -4.03 -22.28
C VAL A 24 -21.54 -5.52 -21.93
N ASP A 25 -20.51 -6.26 -22.30
CA ASP A 25 -20.33 -7.65 -21.87
C ASP A 25 -19.31 -7.68 -20.70
N VAL A 26 -19.68 -8.30 -19.59
CA VAL A 26 -18.82 -8.44 -18.41
C VAL A 26 -18.43 -9.91 -18.21
N TYR A 27 -17.14 -10.19 -18.33
CA TYR A 27 -16.58 -11.52 -18.10
C TYR A 27 -15.77 -11.52 -16.80
N ARG A 28 -16.17 -12.36 -15.85
CA ARG A 28 -15.46 -12.52 -14.56
C ARG A 28 -14.49 -13.69 -14.66
N GLY A 29 -13.21 -13.39 -14.79
CA GLY A 29 -12.21 -14.45 -14.99
C GLY A 29 -10.78 -13.91 -15.07
N ALA A 30 -9.83 -14.84 -15.20
CA ALA A 30 -8.43 -14.53 -15.45
C ALA A 30 -8.19 -14.43 -16.96
N ALA A 31 -7.80 -13.25 -17.42
CA ALA A 31 -7.54 -12.99 -18.82
C ALA A 31 -6.05 -13.13 -19.16
N SER A 32 -5.75 -13.70 -20.32
CA SER A 32 -4.40 -13.82 -20.88
C SER A 32 -4.40 -13.57 -22.37
N PHE A 33 -3.35 -12.94 -22.89
CA PHE A 33 -3.18 -12.74 -24.33
C PHE A 33 -2.81 -14.06 -25.03
N VAL A 34 -3.49 -14.33 -26.14
CA VAL A 34 -3.15 -15.40 -27.08
C VAL A 34 -2.36 -14.81 -28.26
N SER A 35 -2.69 -13.59 -28.67
CA SER A 35 -1.99 -12.79 -29.66
C SER A 35 -2.26 -11.30 -29.39
N ASP A 36 -1.72 -10.40 -30.22
CA ASP A 36 -1.79 -8.94 -30.03
C ASP A 36 -3.20 -8.40 -29.73
N LYS A 37 -4.25 -9.05 -30.23
CA LYS A 37 -5.63 -8.56 -30.11
C LYS A 37 -6.62 -9.66 -29.72
N VAL A 38 -6.13 -10.83 -29.33
CA VAL A 38 -6.94 -11.97 -28.91
C VAL A 38 -6.61 -12.34 -27.49
N MET A 39 -7.62 -12.46 -26.67
CA MET A 39 -7.50 -12.83 -25.26
C MET A 39 -8.38 -14.01 -24.92
N ASN A 40 -7.86 -14.93 -24.12
CA ASN A 40 -8.63 -15.98 -23.47
C ASN A 40 -8.96 -15.55 -22.04
N ILE A 41 -10.21 -15.71 -21.64
CA ILE A 41 -10.70 -15.46 -20.28
C ILE A 41 -11.11 -16.80 -19.67
N HIS A 42 -10.39 -17.26 -18.68
CA HIS A 42 -10.77 -18.40 -17.86
C HIS A 42 -11.82 -17.96 -16.84
N LEU A 43 -13.06 -18.37 -17.05
CA LEU A 43 -14.18 -17.91 -16.21
C LEU A 43 -14.10 -18.48 -14.78
N ASN A 44 -14.38 -17.61 -13.80
CA ASN A 44 -14.29 -17.96 -12.38
C ASN A 44 -15.35 -18.95 -11.92
N ASP A 45 -16.46 -19.09 -12.65
CA ASP A 45 -17.54 -20.04 -12.37
C ASP A 45 -17.25 -21.45 -12.86
N GLY A 46 -16.10 -21.65 -13.52
CA GLY A 46 -15.68 -22.94 -14.07
C GLY A 46 -16.40 -23.33 -15.36
N SER A 47 -17.19 -22.45 -15.98
CA SER A 47 -17.92 -22.74 -17.22
C SER A 47 -17.03 -22.86 -18.47
N GLY A 48 -15.74 -22.49 -18.35
CA GLY A 48 -14.77 -22.69 -19.41
C GLY A 48 -13.94 -21.46 -19.74
N ILE A 49 -13.56 -21.38 -21.01
CA ILE A 49 -12.73 -20.29 -21.56
C ILE A 49 -13.55 -19.55 -22.62
N VAL A 50 -13.56 -18.25 -22.55
CA VAL A 50 -14.11 -17.37 -23.57
C VAL A 50 -12.97 -16.67 -24.30
N GLU A 51 -12.94 -16.79 -25.62
CA GLU A 51 -12.02 -16.04 -26.46
C GLU A 51 -12.68 -14.74 -26.90
N ILE A 52 -11.98 -13.62 -26.72
CA ILE A 52 -12.43 -12.29 -27.15
C ILE A 52 -11.37 -11.61 -28.02
N THR A 53 -11.82 -10.75 -28.91
CA THR A 53 -10.96 -9.92 -29.73
C THR A 53 -11.50 -8.50 -29.78
N ALA A 54 -10.60 -7.50 -29.84
CA ALA A 54 -10.98 -6.10 -29.98
C ALA A 54 -9.91 -5.32 -30.77
N PRO A 55 -10.30 -4.29 -31.52
CA PRO A 55 -9.35 -3.40 -32.21
C PRO A 55 -8.49 -2.59 -31.24
N THR A 56 -9.03 -2.31 -30.04
CA THR A 56 -8.34 -1.60 -28.94
C THR A 56 -8.56 -2.32 -27.63
N ILE A 57 -7.49 -2.59 -26.91
CA ILE A 57 -7.52 -3.23 -25.61
C ILE A 57 -6.89 -2.26 -24.59
N ILE A 58 -7.59 -2.03 -23.48
CA ILE A 58 -7.12 -1.19 -22.37
C ILE A 58 -6.81 -2.11 -21.21
N LEU A 59 -5.56 -2.07 -20.72
CA LEU A 59 -5.12 -2.80 -19.54
C LEU A 59 -5.30 -1.94 -18.30
N GLY A 60 -6.28 -2.28 -17.48
CA GLY A 60 -6.58 -1.65 -16.19
C GLY A 60 -6.44 -2.64 -15.05
N THR A 61 -5.39 -3.47 -15.08
CA THR A 61 -5.18 -4.62 -14.17
C THR A 61 -4.78 -4.24 -12.75
N GLY A 62 -4.66 -2.93 -12.46
CA GLY A 62 -4.27 -2.44 -11.15
C GLY A 62 -2.79 -2.67 -10.83
N GLY A 63 -2.48 -2.81 -9.58
CA GLY A 63 -1.12 -3.01 -9.10
C GLY A 63 -1.11 -3.67 -7.73
N TYR A 64 0.07 -4.05 -7.29
CA TYR A 64 0.34 -4.60 -5.97
C TYR A 64 1.41 -3.80 -5.24
N SER A 65 1.37 -3.83 -3.91
CA SER A 65 2.33 -3.11 -3.07
C SER A 65 3.76 -3.59 -3.32
N ASN A 66 4.66 -2.64 -3.55
CA ASN A 66 6.08 -2.93 -3.64
C ASN A 66 6.64 -3.19 -2.24
N VAL A 67 7.02 -4.43 -1.97
CA VAL A 67 7.63 -4.84 -0.70
C VAL A 67 9.15 -4.87 -0.89
N PRO A 68 9.93 -4.06 -0.16
CA PRO A 68 11.37 -4.05 -0.27
C PRO A 68 11.97 -5.34 0.30
N ASN A 69 13.08 -5.78 -0.30
CA ASN A 69 13.81 -6.93 0.23
C ASN A 69 14.71 -6.48 1.40
N VAL A 70 14.13 -6.41 2.59
CA VAL A 70 14.83 -6.07 3.84
C VAL A 70 14.93 -7.33 4.71
N PRO A 71 16.11 -7.71 5.19
CA PRO A 71 16.28 -8.83 6.10
C PRO A 71 15.33 -8.75 7.30
N GLY A 72 14.61 -9.84 7.58
CA GLY A 72 13.66 -9.95 8.70
C GLY A 72 12.29 -9.33 8.49
N LEU A 73 12.03 -8.64 7.37
CA LEU A 73 10.73 -8.02 7.11
C LEU A 73 9.62 -9.07 6.95
N GLN A 74 9.88 -10.12 6.16
CA GLN A 74 8.89 -11.18 5.90
C GLN A 74 8.58 -11.96 7.19
N GLU A 75 9.60 -12.32 7.93
CA GLU A 75 9.51 -13.10 9.17
C GLU A 75 8.80 -12.32 10.29
N SER A 76 9.02 -11.01 10.35
CA SER A 76 8.36 -10.13 11.34
C SER A 76 6.90 -9.83 10.98
N GLY A 77 6.52 -10.04 9.72
CA GLY A 77 5.22 -9.65 9.20
C GLY A 77 5.04 -8.13 9.11
N PHE A 78 4.14 -7.70 8.25
CA PHE A 78 3.86 -6.29 7.99
C PHE A 78 2.46 -6.10 7.41
N LEU A 79 2.02 -4.86 7.34
CA LEU A 79 0.84 -4.42 6.64
C LEU A 79 1.22 -3.79 5.29
N THR A 80 0.32 -3.89 4.33
CA THR A 80 0.27 -3.07 3.13
C THR A 80 -1.08 -2.36 3.07
N SER A 81 -1.25 -1.40 2.17
CA SER A 81 -2.57 -0.78 1.94
C SER A 81 -3.65 -1.81 1.60
N GLU A 82 -3.31 -2.85 0.86
CA GLU A 82 -4.22 -3.93 0.47
C GLU A 82 -4.61 -4.80 1.68
N SER A 83 -3.61 -5.32 2.41
CA SER A 83 -3.85 -6.20 3.56
C SER A 83 -4.54 -5.48 4.71
N LEU A 84 -4.33 -4.17 4.86
CA LEU A 84 -4.99 -3.37 5.89
C LEU A 84 -6.50 -3.27 5.65
N PHE A 85 -6.94 -3.09 4.40
CA PHE A 85 -8.38 -3.10 4.05
C PHE A 85 -8.94 -4.50 3.82
N GLY A 86 -8.12 -5.54 3.92
CA GLY A 86 -8.50 -6.94 3.83
C GLY A 86 -8.62 -7.60 5.21
N ASP A 87 -7.94 -8.70 5.34
CA ASP A 87 -7.97 -9.60 6.51
C ASP A 87 -7.21 -9.06 7.73
N LYS A 88 -6.33 -8.08 7.55
CA LYS A 88 -5.49 -7.48 8.60
C LYS A 88 -6.02 -6.17 9.17
N PHE A 89 -7.29 -5.85 8.94
CA PHE A 89 -7.88 -4.63 9.51
C PHE A 89 -7.88 -4.70 11.06
N PRO A 90 -7.19 -3.77 11.76
CA PRO A 90 -7.05 -3.85 13.20
C PRO A 90 -8.38 -3.57 13.92
N LYS A 91 -8.69 -4.38 14.93
CA LYS A 91 -9.88 -4.17 15.78
C LYS A 91 -9.72 -2.95 16.69
N GLN A 92 -8.50 -2.61 17.03
CA GLN A 92 -8.11 -1.44 17.83
C GLN A 92 -6.89 -0.77 17.18
N PRO A 93 -6.71 0.55 17.33
CA PRO A 93 -5.51 1.23 16.88
C PRO A 93 -4.26 0.63 17.52
N TYR A 94 -3.18 0.50 16.75
CA TYR A 94 -1.87 0.14 17.30
C TYR A 94 -1.37 1.24 18.23
N LYS A 95 -0.62 0.90 19.26
CA LYS A 95 0.04 1.90 20.13
C LYS A 95 1.15 2.62 19.38
N SER A 96 1.87 1.88 18.50
CA SER A 96 2.96 2.43 17.70
C SER A 96 3.04 1.76 16.33
N LEU A 97 3.38 2.55 15.31
CA LEU A 97 3.47 2.13 13.92
C LEU A 97 4.69 2.75 13.24
N ALA A 98 5.48 1.92 12.55
CA ALA A 98 6.46 2.41 11.59
C ALA A 98 5.89 2.35 10.17
N VAL A 99 5.99 3.45 9.42
CA VAL A 99 5.61 3.54 8.02
C VAL A 99 6.87 3.57 7.17
N LEU A 100 7.10 2.52 6.39
CA LEU A 100 8.23 2.41 5.48
C LEU A 100 7.88 3.02 4.12
N GLY A 101 8.36 4.24 3.89
CA GLY A 101 8.09 5.05 2.71
C GLY A 101 7.09 6.16 2.97
N ALA A 102 7.33 7.31 2.35
CA ALA A 102 6.55 8.54 2.49
C ALA A 102 6.08 9.09 1.14
N GLY A 103 5.66 8.22 0.25
CA GLY A 103 4.84 8.56 -0.90
C GLY A 103 3.40 8.86 -0.46
N PRO A 104 2.46 9.15 -1.37
CA PRO A 104 1.06 9.49 -1.04
C PRO A 104 0.43 8.50 -0.07
N ILE A 105 0.53 7.20 -0.32
CA ILE A 105 -0.01 6.15 0.54
C ILE A 105 0.57 6.23 1.97
N GLY A 106 1.89 6.37 2.09
CA GLY A 106 2.55 6.40 3.40
C GLY A 106 2.13 7.59 4.24
N VAL A 107 2.05 8.78 3.66
CA VAL A 107 1.64 9.99 4.39
C VAL A 107 0.15 9.95 4.75
N GLU A 108 -0.73 9.48 3.87
CA GLU A 108 -2.15 9.34 4.17
C GLU A 108 -2.40 8.37 5.33
N PHE A 109 -1.78 7.21 5.33
CA PHE A 109 -1.90 6.26 6.45
C PHE A 109 -1.27 6.78 7.74
N ALA A 110 -0.12 7.47 7.66
CA ALA A 110 0.48 8.11 8.83
C ALA A 110 -0.51 9.09 9.49
N HIS A 111 -1.20 9.90 8.69
CA HIS A 111 -2.24 10.81 9.18
C HIS A 111 -3.43 10.06 9.81
N VAL A 112 -3.91 9.00 9.17
CA VAL A 112 -5.06 8.20 9.66
C VAL A 112 -4.73 7.56 11.01
N PHE A 113 -3.57 6.92 11.12
CA PHE A 113 -3.18 6.23 12.35
C PHE A 113 -2.86 7.21 13.48
N ASP A 114 -2.19 8.32 13.21
CA ASP A 114 -1.96 9.40 14.17
C ASP A 114 -3.28 9.96 14.71
N SER A 115 -4.23 10.22 13.82
CA SER A 115 -5.57 10.70 14.20
C SER A 115 -6.37 9.67 15.03
N ALA A 116 -6.01 8.40 14.95
CA ALA A 116 -6.56 7.33 15.78
C ALA A 116 -5.82 7.14 17.12
N GLY A 117 -4.79 7.94 17.40
CA GLY A 117 -4.00 7.91 18.63
C GLY A 117 -2.78 6.98 18.58
N THR A 118 -2.40 6.48 17.42
CA THR A 118 -1.18 5.67 17.22
C THR A 118 0.05 6.58 17.19
N LYS A 119 1.11 6.24 17.91
CA LYS A 119 2.41 6.89 17.80
C LYS A 119 3.07 6.47 16.48
N VAL A 120 3.12 7.37 15.51
CA VAL A 120 3.62 7.08 14.17
C VAL A 120 5.06 7.54 13.99
N THR A 121 5.89 6.67 13.36
CA THR A 121 7.22 7.01 12.85
C THR A 121 7.25 6.73 11.35
N ILE A 122 7.55 7.73 10.54
CA ILE A 122 7.78 7.60 9.10
C ILE A 122 9.29 7.42 8.86
N LEU A 123 9.65 6.39 8.11
CA LEU A 123 11.01 6.06 7.70
C LEU A 123 11.09 6.20 6.18
N GLN A 124 11.74 7.28 5.72
CA GLN A 124 11.76 7.65 4.30
C GLN A 124 13.16 7.60 3.73
N HIS A 125 13.33 6.84 2.65
CA HIS A 125 14.59 6.73 1.91
C HIS A 125 15.03 8.07 1.29
N ASN A 126 14.09 8.84 0.75
CA ASN A 126 14.40 10.14 0.16
C ASN A 126 14.57 11.24 1.21
N VAL A 127 15.18 12.36 0.78
CA VAL A 127 15.44 13.53 1.64
C VAL A 127 14.19 14.36 1.95
N ARG A 128 13.03 14.00 1.40
CA ARG A 128 11.75 14.70 1.64
C ARG A 128 10.55 13.76 1.56
N LEU A 129 9.44 14.16 2.17
CA LEU A 129 8.13 13.52 2.00
C LEU A 129 7.62 13.76 0.56
N VAL A 130 6.74 12.88 0.09
CA VAL A 130 6.09 12.97 -1.24
C VAL A 130 7.05 13.50 -2.32
N PRO A 131 8.17 12.80 -2.59
CA PRO A 131 9.30 13.36 -3.35
C PRO A 131 8.99 13.69 -4.81
N LYS A 132 7.82 13.32 -5.32
CA LYS A 132 7.34 13.65 -6.67
C LYS A 132 6.55 14.96 -6.70
N GLU A 133 6.16 15.48 -5.55
CA GLU A 133 5.46 16.76 -5.41
C GLU A 133 6.46 17.93 -5.32
N ASP A 134 5.96 19.16 -5.41
CA ASP A 134 6.76 20.35 -5.27
C ASP A 134 7.44 20.45 -3.89
N ALA A 135 8.57 21.13 -3.82
CA ALA A 135 9.40 21.15 -2.61
C ALA A 135 8.71 21.85 -1.44
N ASP A 136 7.97 22.93 -1.70
CA ASP A 136 7.19 23.67 -0.72
C ASP A 136 6.04 22.86 -0.13
N ILE A 137 5.37 22.04 -0.95
CA ILE A 137 4.35 21.08 -0.49
C ILE A 137 4.97 20.05 0.44
N SER A 138 6.13 19.48 0.06
CA SER A 138 6.86 18.54 0.89
C SER A 138 7.29 19.12 2.23
N GLU A 139 7.76 20.35 2.23
CA GLU A 139 8.19 21.06 3.43
C GLU A 139 6.98 21.41 4.34
N HIS A 140 5.91 21.93 3.76
CA HIS A 140 4.67 22.20 4.49
C HIS A 140 4.13 20.96 5.19
N LEU A 141 4.07 19.83 4.47
CA LEU A 141 3.62 18.57 5.02
C LEU A 141 4.53 18.06 6.15
N LEU A 142 5.84 18.17 5.97
CA LEU A 142 6.83 17.78 7.00
C LEU A 142 6.64 18.58 8.29
N ASN A 143 6.49 19.90 8.18
CA ASN A 143 6.30 20.80 9.32
C ASN A 143 4.99 20.46 10.05
N ASN A 144 3.88 20.29 9.31
CA ASN A 144 2.60 19.89 9.88
C ASN A 144 2.68 18.57 10.63
N TYR A 145 3.37 17.56 10.07
CA TYR A 145 3.51 16.26 10.72
C TYR A 145 4.33 16.33 12.00
N ARG A 146 5.42 17.09 12.00
CA ARG A 146 6.24 17.32 13.20
C ARG A 146 5.47 18.06 14.29
N GLU A 147 4.69 19.07 13.94
CA GLU A 147 3.83 19.80 14.89
C GLU A 147 2.78 18.88 15.53
N ARG A 148 2.29 17.89 14.81
CA ARG A 148 1.37 16.86 15.32
C ARG A 148 2.05 15.79 16.18
N GLY A 149 3.37 15.76 16.22
CA GLY A 149 4.15 14.77 16.98
C GLY A 149 4.43 13.48 16.19
N ILE A 150 4.17 13.44 14.89
CA ILE A 150 4.60 12.35 14.03
C ILE A 150 6.13 12.44 13.89
N ASN A 151 6.83 11.35 14.24
CA ASN A 151 8.27 11.27 14.05
C ASN A 151 8.59 11.01 12.57
N VAL A 152 9.42 11.86 11.96
CA VAL A 152 9.78 11.74 10.54
C VAL A 152 11.29 11.67 10.40
N LEU A 153 11.79 10.51 10.01
CA LEU A 153 13.19 10.24 9.70
C LEU A 153 13.34 10.17 8.17
N LEU A 154 13.96 11.19 7.61
CA LEU A 154 14.25 11.30 6.18
C LEU A 154 15.65 10.75 5.88
N ASN A 155 15.93 10.44 4.61
CA ASN A 155 17.24 9.97 4.14
C ASN A 155 17.70 8.67 4.81
N GLN A 156 16.77 7.76 5.09
CA GLN A 156 17.01 6.53 5.83
C GLN A 156 16.91 5.30 4.93
N ASP A 157 17.94 4.47 4.94
CA ASP A 157 17.86 3.09 4.44
C ASP A 157 17.39 2.16 5.57
N THR A 158 16.32 1.41 5.35
CA THR A 158 15.96 0.32 6.26
C THR A 158 16.86 -0.87 5.96
N VAL A 159 17.69 -1.26 6.94
CA VAL A 159 18.75 -2.26 6.74
C VAL A 159 18.41 -3.62 7.35
N GLU A 160 17.60 -3.65 8.39
CA GLU A 160 17.19 -4.86 9.09
C GLU A 160 15.86 -4.64 9.82
N ILE A 161 15.10 -5.72 9.97
CA ILE A 161 13.95 -5.79 10.87
C ILE A 161 14.10 -7.05 11.72
N ARG A 162 13.86 -6.92 13.03
CA ARG A 162 13.89 -8.04 13.97
C ARG A 162 12.77 -7.91 15.00
N GLN A 163 12.53 -8.97 15.74
CA GLN A 163 11.56 -8.97 16.84
C GLN A 163 12.30 -9.01 18.19
N GLU A 164 11.89 -8.14 19.10
CA GLU A 164 12.38 -8.10 20.48
C GLU A 164 11.20 -7.83 21.42
N ASP A 165 11.03 -8.66 22.45
CA ASP A 165 10.00 -8.50 23.51
C ASP A 165 8.58 -8.26 22.97
N GLY A 166 8.25 -8.91 21.85
CA GLY A 166 6.93 -8.79 21.21
C GLY A 166 6.74 -7.52 20.36
N LEU A 167 7.78 -6.71 20.22
CA LEU A 167 7.80 -5.55 19.33
C LEU A 167 8.66 -5.82 18.11
N LYS A 168 8.35 -5.11 17.03
CA LYS A 168 9.17 -5.07 15.81
C LYS A 168 10.19 -3.93 15.95
N VAL A 169 11.45 -4.24 15.72
CA VAL A 169 12.55 -3.26 15.73
C VAL A 169 12.98 -3.02 14.29
N VAL A 170 12.74 -1.81 13.82
CA VAL A 170 13.17 -1.37 12.49
C VAL A 170 14.51 -0.66 12.64
N VAL A 171 15.55 -1.22 12.05
CA VAL A 171 16.90 -0.64 12.03
C VAL A 171 17.07 0.15 10.75
N THR A 172 17.38 1.43 10.89
CA THR A 172 17.68 2.31 9.76
C THR A 172 19.07 2.87 9.85
N LYS A 173 19.61 3.20 8.67
CA LYS A 173 20.91 3.86 8.52
C LYS A 173 20.73 5.16 7.75
N ASP A 174 21.15 6.27 8.34
CA ASP A 174 21.22 7.54 7.64
C ASP A 174 22.20 7.47 6.47
N ARG A 175 21.74 7.83 5.28
CA ARG A 175 22.51 7.68 4.03
C ARG A 175 23.65 8.69 3.90
N THR A 176 23.64 9.76 4.66
CA THR A 176 24.69 10.79 4.68
C THR A 176 25.69 10.57 5.79
N THR A 177 25.21 10.34 7.02
CA THR A 177 26.07 10.25 8.20
C THR A 177 26.51 8.81 8.50
N GLY A 178 25.74 7.83 8.03
CA GLY A 178 25.91 6.42 8.38
C GLY A 178 25.43 6.06 9.78
N GLU A 179 24.79 6.96 10.48
CA GLU A 179 24.25 6.75 11.82
C GLU A 179 23.14 5.69 11.79
N ILE A 180 23.18 4.79 12.77
CA ILE A 180 22.18 3.74 12.93
C ILE A 180 21.14 4.18 13.95
N THR A 181 19.87 4.04 13.59
CA THR A 181 18.73 4.32 14.46
C THR A 181 17.85 3.08 14.56
N GLU A 182 17.38 2.77 15.75
CA GLU A 182 16.43 1.70 16.03
C GLU A 182 15.07 2.27 16.41
N THR A 183 14.03 1.82 15.73
CA THR A 183 12.64 2.23 16.01
C THR A 183 11.84 1.00 16.43
N LYS A 184 11.40 0.97 17.69
CA LYS A 184 10.57 -0.12 18.27
C LYS A 184 9.09 0.20 18.12
N VAL A 185 8.33 -0.69 17.48
CA VAL A 185 6.90 -0.50 17.17
C VAL A 185 6.11 -1.79 17.32
N GLU A 186 4.80 -1.66 17.49
CA GLU A 186 3.89 -2.82 17.47
C GLU A 186 3.70 -3.34 16.05
N GLU A 187 3.63 -2.44 15.05
CA GLU A 187 3.36 -2.86 13.67
C GLU A 187 4.14 -2.03 12.65
N ILE A 188 4.32 -2.60 11.46
CA ILE A 188 4.97 -1.97 10.32
C ILE A 188 3.98 -1.90 9.16
N LEU A 189 3.86 -0.73 8.54
CA LEU A 189 3.16 -0.52 7.28
C LEU A 189 4.18 -0.27 6.17
N VAL A 190 4.18 -1.14 5.17
CA VAL A 190 5.02 -0.97 3.97
C VAL A 190 4.25 -0.14 2.94
N ALA A 191 4.80 1.04 2.62
CA ALA A 191 4.26 2.02 1.66
C ALA A 191 5.35 2.45 0.65
N ALA A 192 6.19 1.51 0.20
CA ALA A 192 7.34 1.74 -0.67
C ALA A 192 6.98 1.80 -2.18
N GLY A 193 5.73 2.14 -2.50
CA GLY A 193 5.22 2.29 -3.85
C GLY A 193 4.37 1.11 -4.32
N ILE A 194 3.93 1.19 -5.58
CA ILE A 194 3.09 0.20 -6.25
C ILE A 194 3.77 -0.25 -7.53
N ARG A 195 3.65 -1.52 -7.87
CA ARG A 195 4.06 -2.11 -9.15
C ARG A 195 2.83 -2.50 -9.95
N PRO A 196 2.82 -2.29 -11.29
CA PRO A 196 1.73 -2.76 -12.14
C PRO A 196 1.57 -4.28 -12.04
N ALA A 197 0.31 -4.73 -12.10
CA ALA A 197 -0.04 -6.16 -12.20
C ALA A 197 -0.21 -6.55 -13.67
N VAL A 198 0.93 -6.69 -14.38
CA VAL A 198 1.01 -7.05 -15.80
C VAL A 198 2.01 -8.16 -16.02
#